data_7f66716ea1c571ebb4d1c05ebdac21b1
#
_entry.id   7f66716ea1c571ebb4d1c05ebdac21b1
#
_cell.length_a   1.000
_cell.length_b   1.000
_cell.length_c   1.000
_cell.angle_alpha   90.00
_cell.angle_beta   90.00
_cell.angle_gamma   90.00
#
_symmetry.space_group_name_H-M   'P 1'
#
loop_
_entity.id
_entity.type
_entity.pdbx_description
1 polymer ?
#
loop_
_entity_poly.entity_id
_entity_poly.type
_entity_poly.pdbx_seq_one_letter_code
_entity_poly.pdbx_strand_id
1 'polypeptide(L)'
;MSKFWSPFVKDLVPYVPGEQPKLAKLVKLNTNENPYGPSPKAIAAMQAELNDSLRLYPDPNSDRLKQAVADYYGVSTAQVFVGNGSDEVLAHAFHGLFQHGRPLLFPDVTYSFYPVYCGLYGIPFEALPLDEQFQIRVEDYARPNGGIIFPNPNAPTGCALGLAAIERLLQANPDAVVLVDEAYIDFGGETAISLVGKY
;
A
#
# COMPACT_ATOMS: atom_id res chain seq x y z
N MET A 1 30.42 7.60 1.46
CA MET A 1 29.76 6.27 1.48
C MET A 1 30.73 5.25 2.04
N SER A 2 30.25 4.25 2.80
CA SER A 2 31.11 3.22 3.37
C SER A 2 31.66 2.27 2.29
N LYS A 3 32.93 1.86 2.45
CA LYS A 3 33.55 0.83 1.56
C LYS A 3 32.88 -0.54 1.69
N PHE A 4 32.06 -0.74 2.71
CA PHE A 4 31.38 -2.01 2.99
C PHE A 4 29.98 -2.10 2.35
N TRP A 5 29.49 -1.02 1.77
CA TRP A 5 28.22 -1.06 1.06
C TRP A 5 28.36 -1.81 -0.26
N SER A 6 27.35 -2.61 -0.58
CA SER A 6 27.28 -3.25 -1.89
C SER A 6 27.20 -2.19 -3.00
N PRO A 7 27.70 -2.48 -4.21
CA PRO A 7 27.60 -1.54 -5.34
C PRO A 7 26.16 -1.06 -5.59
N PHE A 8 25.20 -1.96 -5.49
CA PHE A 8 23.76 -1.68 -5.65
C PHE A 8 23.25 -0.54 -4.76
N VAL A 9 23.67 -0.51 -3.47
CA VAL A 9 23.20 0.52 -2.51
C VAL A 9 23.65 1.93 -2.90
N LYS A 10 24.70 2.05 -3.72
CA LYS A 10 25.25 3.34 -4.13
C LYS A 10 24.32 4.08 -5.10
N ASP A 11 23.53 3.35 -5.86
CA ASP A 11 22.65 3.87 -6.90
C ASP A 11 21.20 4.08 -6.39
N LEU A 12 20.91 3.66 -5.15
CA LEU A 12 19.58 3.86 -4.55
C LEU A 12 19.34 5.32 -4.22
N VAL A 13 18.18 5.81 -4.63
CA VAL A 13 17.65 7.11 -4.23
C VAL A 13 16.74 6.88 -3.03
N PRO A 14 17.11 7.37 -1.83
CA PRO A 14 16.27 7.16 -0.65
C PRO A 14 14.99 7.98 -0.73
N TYR A 15 13.92 7.47 -0.11
CA TYR A 15 12.72 8.24 0.13
C TYR A 15 13.01 9.45 1.02
N VAL A 16 12.46 10.61 0.66
CA VAL A 16 12.55 11.83 1.47
C VAL A 16 11.20 12.03 2.16
N PRO A 17 11.13 11.80 3.49
CA PRO A 17 9.90 12.00 4.24
C PRO A 17 9.52 13.48 4.30
N GLY A 18 8.22 13.76 4.50
CA GLY A 18 7.75 15.11 4.76
C GLY A 18 8.40 15.73 6.00
N GLU A 19 8.48 17.05 6.04
CA GLU A 19 9.07 17.81 7.17
C GLU A 19 8.46 17.38 8.51
N GLN A 20 9.33 17.21 9.51
CA GLN A 20 8.98 16.89 10.89
C GLN A 20 9.55 17.97 11.84
N PRO A 21 9.02 19.22 11.85
CA PRO A 21 9.54 20.30 12.68
C PRO A 21 9.36 19.98 14.16
N LYS A 22 10.38 20.23 14.96
CA LYS A 22 10.36 20.04 16.42
C LYS A 22 9.94 21.34 17.12
N LEU A 23 8.76 21.85 16.78
CA LEU A 23 8.22 23.08 17.37
C LEU A 23 7.12 22.74 18.38
N ALA A 24 7.11 23.44 19.52
CA ALA A 24 6.01 23.37 20.47
C ALA A 24 4.74 24.02 19.85
N LYS A 25 3.58 23.38 20.02
CA LYS A 25 2.28 23.85 19.50
C LYS A 25 2.19 23.96 17.98
N LEU A 26 2.81 23.03 17.24
CA LEU A 26 2.71 22.96 15.81
C LEU A 26 1.32 22.45 15.40
N VAL A 27 0.67 23.10 14.43
CA VAL A 27 -0.46 22.56 13.67
C VAL A 27 0.11 21.79 12.50
N LYS A 28 0.15 20.45 12.61
CA LYS A 28 0.71 19.57 11.60
C LYS A 28 -0.39 19.13 10.63
N LEU A 29 -0.23 19.47 9.35
CA LEU A 29 -1.18 19.16 8.28
C LEU A 29 -0.54 18.34 7.13
N ASN A 30 0.66 17.80 7.35
CA ASN A 30 1.34 16.93 6.40
C ASN A 30 1.35 15.48 6.89
N THR A 31 1.79 14.55 6.01
CA THR A 31 1.94 13.10 6.26
C THR A 31 0.67 12.34 6.62
N ASN A 32 -0.51 12.96 6.49
CA ASN A 32 -1.84 12.36 6.66
C ASN A 32 -2.03 11.62 8.01
N GLU A 33 -1.40 12.13 9.08
CA GLU A 33 -1.60 11.56 10.41
C GLU A 33 -3.04 11.74 10.87
N ASN A 34 -3.61 10.67 11.46
CA ASN A 34 -4.94 10.73 12.02
C ASN A 34 -4.96 11.68 13.23
N PRO A 35 -5.84 12.72 13.26
CA PRO A 35 -5.92 13.66 14.38
C PRO A 35 -6.50 13.03 15.66
N TYR A 36 -7.12 11.86 15.56
CA TYR A 36 -7.70 11.13 16.69
C TYR A 36 -6.75 10.04 17.16
N GLY A 37 -6.65 9.87 18.48
CA GLY A 37 -5.91 8.75 19.08
C GLY A 37 -6.58 7.40 18.86
N PRO A 38 -5.88 6.30 19.21
CA PRO A 38 -6.44 4.96 19.13
C PRO A 38 -7.69 4.80 20.02
N SER A 39 -8.55 3.84 19.67
CA SER A 39 -9.69 3.46 20.51
C SER A 39 -9.26 3.16 21.94
N PRO A 40 -10.01 3.61 22.98
CA PRO A 40 -9.72 3.24 24.38
C PRO A 40 -9.65 1.73 24.60
N LYS A 41 -10.42 0.93 23.84
CA LYS A 41 -10.35 -0.55 23.88
C LYS A 41 -9.02 -1.06 23.35
N ALA A 42 -8.48 -0.46 22.29
CA ALA A 42 -7.17 -0.83 21.76
C ALA A 42 -6.07 -0.51 22.76
N ILE A 43 -6.11 0.66 23.40
CA ILE A 43 -5.16 1.05 24.45
C ILE A 43 -5.21 0.08 25.62
N ALA A 44 -6.41 -0.27 26.10
CA ALA A 44 -6.58 -1.22 27.19
C ALA A 44 -6.04 -2.62 26.84
N ALA A 45 -6.26 -3.08 25.62
CA ALA A 45 -5.73 -4.37 25.15
C ALA A 45 -4.20 -4.36 25.10
N MET A 46 -3.59 -3.29 24.58
CA MET A 46 -2.13 -3.13 24.58
C MET A 46 -1.55 -3.14 26.00
N GLN A 47 -2.20 -2.43 26.93
CA GLN A 47 -1.76 -2.42 28.34
C GLN A 47 -1.84 -3.79 28.99
N ALA A 48 -2.85 -4.60 28.66
CA ALA A 48 -3.00 -5.97 29.19
C ALA A 48 -1.91 -6.92 28.70
N GLU A 49 -1.32 -6.66 27.52
CA GLU A 49 -0.22 -7.46 26.99
C GLU A 49 1.16 -7.08 27.57
N LEU A 50 1.26 -5.99 28.37
CA LEU A 50 2.50 -5.58 29.04
C LEU A 50 2.76 -6.45 30.27
N ASN A 51 3.17 -7.69 30.06
CA ASN A 51 3.41 -8.68 31.10
C ASN A 51 4.57 -9.63 30.71
N ASP A 52 4.80 -10.66 31.51
CA ASP A 52 5.92 -11.60 31.33
C ASP A 52 5.87 -12.37 30.00
N SER A 53 4.74 -12.40 29.30
CA SER A 53 4.62 -13.04 28.00
C SER A 53 5.46 -12.36 26.90
N LEU A 54 5.83 -11.09 27.09
CA LEU A 54 6.70 -10.34 26.18
C LEU A 54 8.07 -10.98 25.94
N ARG A 55 8.51 -11.92 26.84
CA ARG A 55 9.74 -12.71 26.67
C ARG A 55 9.60 -13.82 25.62
N LEU A 56 8.39 -14.13 25.21
CA LEU A 56 8.12 -15.22 24.26
C LEU A 56 8.15 -14.70 22.81
N TYR A 57 8.43 -15.59 21.87
CA TYR A 57 8.21 -15.26 20.46
C TYR A 57 6.75 -14.99 20.18
N PRO A 58 6.43 -14.01 19.30
CA PRO A 58 5.07 -13.82 18.85
C PRO A 58 4.62 -15.01 17.97
N ASP A 59 3.31 -15.11 17.76
CA ASP A 59 2.75 -16.05 16.78
C ASP A 59 3.33 -15.73 15.38
N PRO A 60 4.10 -16.66 14.77
CA PRO A 60 4.79 -16.43 13.51
C PRO A 60 3.83 -16.20 12.32
N ASN A 61 2.60 -16.66 12.42
CA ASN A 61 1.58 -16.54 11.39
C ASN A 61 0.61 -15.39 11.64
N SER A 62 0.62 -14.79 12.83
CA SER A 62 -0.37 -13.79 13.28
C SER A 62 -1.82 -14.28 13.13
N ASP A 63 -2.09 -15.55 13.49
CA ASP A 63 -3.37 -16.23 13.20
C ASP A 63 -4.57 -15.48 13.78
N ARG A 64 -4.46 -14.96 15.01
CA ARG A 64 -5.52 -14.15 15.65
C ARG A 64 -5.84 -12.88 14.85
N LEU A 65 -4.81 -12.18 14.36
CA LEU A 65 -5.00 -10.97 13.57
C LEU A 65 -5.59 -11.31 12.21
N LYS A 66 -5.07 -12.33 11.52
CA LYS A 66 -5.63 -12.79 10.24
C LYS A 66 -7.09 -13.18 10.36
N GLN A 67 -7.46 -13.90 11.42
CA GLN A 67 -8.86 -14.25 11.66
C GLN A 67 -9.74 -13.02 11.87
N ALA A 68 -9.29 -12.04 12.67
CA ALA A 68 -10.04 -10.82 12.91
C ALA A 68 -10.23 -9.98 11.63
N VAL A 69 -9.20 -9.91 10.78
CA VAL A 69 -9.26 -9.22 9.47
C VAL A 69 -10.20 -9.98 8.52
N ALA A 70 -10.09 -11.32 8.47
CA ALA A 70 -10.94 -12.16 7.64
C ALA A 70 -12.43 -12.02 8.01
N ASP A 71 -12.73 -12.06 9.31
CA ASP A 71 -14.10 -11.88 9.82
C ASP A 71 -14.66 -10.49 9.52
N TYR A 72 -13.81 -9.45 9.66
CA TYR A 72 -14.23 -8.08 9.42
C TYR A 72 -14.57 -7.82 7.94
N TYR A 73 -13.77 -8.35 7.02
CA TYR A 73 -13.95 -8.13 5.59
C TYR A 73 -14.72 -9.23 4.86
N GLY A 74 -15.10 -10.32 5.55
CA GLY A 74 -15.83 -11.43 4.95
C GLY A 74 -15.01 -12.27 3.95
N VAL A 75 -13.71 -12.39 4.17
CA VAL A 75 -12.78 -13.20 3.36
C VAL A 75 -12.22 -14.37 4.16
N SER A 76 -11.54 -15.32 3.51
CA SER A 76 -10.85 -16.40 4.20
C SER A 76 -9.50 -15.96 4.77
N THR A 77 -9.02 -16.61 5.83
CA THR A 77 -7.68 -16.36 6.39
C THR A 77 -6.55 -16.60 5.39
N ALA A 78 -6.76 -17.50 4.42
CA ALA A 78 -5.82 -17.73 3.32
C ALA A 78 -5.68 -16.55 2.35
N GLN A 79 -6.62 -15.61 2.36
CA GLN A 79 -6.61 -14.38 1.56
C GLN A 79 -6.07 -13.19 2.36
N VAL A 80 -5.58 -13.41 3.57
CA VAL A 80 -5.04 -12.34 4.43
C VAL A 80 -3.54 -12.51 4.61
N PHE A 81 -2.80 -11.49 4.21
CA PHE A 81 -1.38 -11.34 4.53
C PHE A 81 -1.22 -10.13 5.46
N VAL A 82 -0.42 -10.26 6.51
CA VAL A 82 -0.20 -9.19 7.49
C VAL A 82 1.27 -8.82 7.58
N GLY A 83 1.54 -7.54 7.80
CA GLY A 83 2.87 -6.98 7.95
C GLY A 83 2.85 -5.76 8.87
N ASN A 84 4.00 -5.18 9.11
CA ASN A 84 4.16 -3.99 9.95
C ASN A 84 3.83 -2.71 9.14
N GLY A 85 2.54 -2.48 8.95
CA GLY A 85 2.02 -1.40 8.13
C GLY A 85 2.05 -1.70 6.63
N SER A 86 1.44 -0.80 5.84
CA SER A 86 1.36 -0.95 4.38
C SER A 86 2.73 -0.98 3.71
N ASP A 87 3.71 -0.24 4.22
CA ASP A 87 5.05 -0.20 3.61
C ASP A 87 5.73 -1.57 3.59
N GLU A 88 5.63 -2.37 4.66
CA GLU A 88 6.19 -3.72 4.66
C GLU A 88 5.40 -4.65 3.71
N VAL A 89 4.07 -4.56 3.74
CA VAL A 89 3.21 -5.34 2.83
C VAL A 89 3.50 -5.01 1.37
N LEU A 90 3.64 -3.72 1.05
CA LEU A 90 4.02 -3.26 -0.29
C LEU A 90 5.40 -3.75 -0.70
N ALA A 91 6.40 -3.72 0.20
CA ALA A 91 7.73 -4.25 -0.09
C ALA A 91 7.66 -5.73 -0.52
N HIS A 92 6.88 -6.55 0.19
CA HIS A 92 6.67 -7.94 -0.18
C HIS A 92 5.91 -8.10 -1.50
N ALA A 93 4.88 -7.28 -1.73
CA ALA A 93 4.11 -7.31 -2.98
C ALA A 93 4.99 -6.92 -4.19
N PHE A 94 5.78 -5.86 -4.09
CA PHE A 94 6.70 -5.46 -5.15
C PHE A 94 7.71 -6.57 -5.45
N HIS A 95 8.32 -7.16 -4.43
CA HIS A 95 9.29 -8.23 -4.61
C HIS A 95 8.67 -9.53 -5.15
N GLY A 96 7.49 -9.92 -4.64
CA GLY A 96 6.89 -11.21 -4.96
C GLY A 96 5.97 -11.21 -6.19
N LEU A 97 5.40 -10.05 -6.56
CA LEU A 97 4.33 -10.00 -7.55
C LEU A 97 4.64 -9.15 -8.79
N PHE A 98 5.66 -8.29 -8.78
CA PHE A 98 5.90 -7.35 -9.88
C PHE A 98 7.23 -7.49 -10.62
N GLN A 99 8.07 -8.48 -10.26
CA GLN A 99 9.34 -8.75 -10.95
C GLN A 99 9.16 -9.63 -12.19
N HIS A 100 8.42 -9.13 -13.20
CA HIS A 100 8.12 -9.89 -14.43
C HIS A 100 8.88 -9.44 -15.69
N GLY A 101 9.78 -8.46 -15.56
CA GLY A 101 10.51 -7.90 -16.71
C GLY A 101 9.65 -7.04 -17.65
N ARG A 102 8.35 -6.86 -17.36
CA ARG A 102 7.44 -5.91 -18.00
C ARG A 102 7.25 -4.71 -17.07
N PRO A 103 6.90 -3.51 -17.60
CA PRO A 103 6.72 -2.34 -16.76
C PRO A 103 5.52 -2.49 -15.82
N LEU A 104 5.72 -2.15 -14.55
CA LEU A 104 4.65 -1.88 -13.60
C LEU A 104 4.01 -0.55 -13.96
N LEU A 105 2.68 -0.49 -14.00
CA LEU A 105 1.94 0.73 -14.32
C LEU A 105 1.35 1.35 -13.05
N PHE A 106 1.49 2.67 -12.92
CA PHE A 106 0.86 3.44 -11.85
C PHE A 106 0.67 4.91 -12.28
N PRO A 107 -0.18 5.70 -11.59
CA PRO A 107 -0.39 7.11 -11.93
C PRO A 107 0.89 7.94 -11.75
N ASP A 108 1.08 8.98 -12.56
CA ASP A 108 2.22 9.89 -12.47
C ASP A 108 2.19 10.77 -11.20
N VAL A 109 1.00 11.11 -10.72
CA VAL A 109 0.78 11.79 -9.44
C VAL A 109 0.16 10.82 -8.46
N THR A 110 1.00 10.17 -7.64
CA THR A 110 0.60 9.08 -6.74
C THR A 110 1.54 8.98 -5.53
N TYR A 111 1.43 7.89 -4.76
CA TYR A 111 2.31 7.63 -3.62
C TYR A 111 3.77 7.53 -4.07
N SER A 112 4.57 8.46 -3.59
CA SER A 112 5.96 8.66 -4.06
C SER A 112 6.92 7.53 -3.70
N PHE A 113 6.50 6.55 -2.92
CA PHE A 113 7.31 5.39 -2.57
C PHE A 113 7.32 4.29 -3.65
N TYR A 114 6.35 4.25 -4.57
CA TYR A 114 6.32 3.24 -5.63
C TYR A 114 7.57 3.25 -6.52
N PRO A 115 8.05 4.41 -7.03
CA PRO A 115 9.32 4.46 -7.75
C PRO A 115 10.52 4.00 -6.90
N VAL A 116 10.50 4.23 -5.58
CA VAL A 116 11.56 3.78 -4.66
C VAL A 116 11.62 2.24 -4.61
N TYR A 117 10.45 1.57 -4.48
CA TYR A 117 10.41 0.11 -4.55
C TYR A 117 10.84 -0.42 -5.92
N CYS A 118 10.42 0.25 -7.01
CA CYS A 118 10.86 -0.12 -8.35
C CYS A 118 12.39 -0.07 -8.47
N GLY A 119 13.00 1.01 -7.99
CA GLY A 119 14.46 1.14 -7.94
C GLY A 119 15.13 0.06 -7.07
N LEU A 120 14.55 -0.22 -5.89
CA LEU A 120 15.06 -1.20 -4.94
C LEU A 120 15.07 -2.63 -5.52
N TYR A 121 14.03 -3.00 -6.26
CA TYR A 121 13.86 -4.36 -6.77
C TYR A 121 14.16 -4.51 -8.26
N GLY A 122 14.64 -3.45 -8.92
CA GLY A 122 14.98 -3.47 -10.34
C GLY A 122 13.76 -3.70 -11.24
N ILE A 123 12.58 -3.16 -10.86
CA ILE A 123 11.33 -3.31 -11.59
C ILE A 123 11.21 -2.14 -12.57
N PRO A 124 11.12 -2.40 -13.90
CA PRO A 124 10.79 -1.35 -14.84
C PRO A 124 9.37 -0.83 -14.57
N PHE A 125 9.15 0.46 -14.72
CA PHE A 125 7.83 1.04 -14.52
C PHE A 125 7.51 2.11 -15.54
N GLU A 126 6.24 2.41 -15.67
CA GLU A 126 5.72 3.51 -16.46
C GLU A 126 4.67 4.26 -15.65
N ALA A 127 4.92 5.55 -15.43
CA ALA A 127 3.99 6.45 -14.78
C ALA A 127 3.02 7.02 -15.81
N LEU A 128 1.72 6.78 -15.64
CA LEU A 128 0.68 7.18 -16.58
C LEU A 128 0.03 8.48 -16.12
N PRO A 129 -0.18 9.44 -17.03
CA PRO A 129 -0.76 10.72 -16.67
C PRO A 129 -2.20 10.58 -16.19
N LEU A 130 -2.52 11.26 -15.09
CA LEU A 130 -3.90 11.51 -14.70
C LEU A 130 -4.57 12.47 -15.68
N ASP A 131 -5.91 12.52 -15.68
CA ASP A 131 -6.63 13.53 -16.45
C ASP A 131 -6.59 14.92 -15.76
N GLU A 132 -7.23 15.92 -16.38
CA GLU A 132 -7.28 17.29 -15.85
C GLU A 132 -8.00 17.41 -14.50
N GLN A 133 -8.80 16.42 -14.11
CA GLN A 133 -9.47 16.29 -12.83
C GLN A 133 -8.74 15.38 -11.84
N PHE A 134 -7.49 15.03 -12.13
CA PHE A 134 -6.67 14.10 -11.37
C PHE A 134 -7.26 12.69 -11.24
N GLN A 135 -8.07 12.25 -12.19
CA GLN A 135 -8.63 10.91 -12.23
C GLN A 135 -7.76 9.94 -13.04
N ILE A 136 -7.79 8.67 -12.65
CA ILE A 136 -7.18 7.58 -13.39
C ILE A 136 -8.04 7.29 -14.63
N ARG A 137 -7.41 7.31 -15.81
CA ARG A 137 -8.04 6.88 -17.07
C ARG A 137 -7.81 5.38 -17.26
N VAL A 138 -8.81 4.58 -16.94
CA VAL A 138 -8.74 3.11 -16.93
C VAL A 138 -8.26 2.55 -18.28
N GLU A 139 -8.64 3.19 -19.37
CA GLU A 139 -8.33 2.80 -20.75
C GLU A 139 -6.82 2.82 -21.03
N ASP A 140 -6.07 3.69 -20.37
CA ASP A 140 -4.61 3.81 -20.56
C ASP A 140 -3.85 2.59 -19.98
N TYR A 141 -4.50 1.84 -19.09
CA TYR A 141 -3.95 0.65 -18.45
C TYR A 141 -4.28 -0.66 -19.20
N ALA A 142 -5.12 -0.61 -20.23
CA ALA A 142 -5.52 -1.76 -21.05
C ALA A 142 -4.43 -2.12 -22.09
N ARG A 143 -3.27 -2.56 -21.62
CA ARG A 143 -2.09 -2.88 -22.44
C ARG A 143 -1.17 -3.87 -21.75
N PRO A 144 -0.24 -4.54 -22.47
CA PRO A 144 0.72 -5.45 -21.83
C PRO A 144 1.53 -4.75 -20.73
N ASN A 145 1.51 -5.32 -19.53
CA ASN A 145 2.17 -4.77 -18.36
C ASN A 145 2.70 -5.89 -17.42
N GLY A 146 3.49 -5.52 -16.42
CA GLY A 146 3.99 -6.38 -15.36
C GLY A 146 3.19 -6.34 -14.07
N GLY A 147 2.06 -5.61 -14.10
CA GLY A 147 1.17 -5.37 -12.99
C GLY A 147 0.71 -3.92 -12.96
N ILE A 148 -0.28 -3.63 -12.15
CA ILE A 148 -0.86 -2.30 -11.97
C ILE A 148 -0.95 -2.04 -10.46
N ILE A 149 -0.55 -0.84 -10.02
CA ILE A 149 -0.74 -0.42 -8.63
C ILE A 149 -1.21 1.03 -8.58
N PHE A 150 -2.18 1.31 -7.74
CA PHE A 150 -2.64 2.66 -7.45
C PHE A 150 -3.30 2.75 -6.07
N PRO A 151 -3.16 3.87 -5.35
CA PRO A 151 -3.92 4.12 -4.14
C PRO A 151 -5.38 4.44 -4.46
N ASN A 152 -6.29 4.00 -3.60
CA ASN A 152 -7.71 4.32 -3.74
C ASN A 152 -8.38 4.53 -2.36
N PRO A 153 -8.65 5.77 -1.97
CA PRO A 153 -8.40 7.04 -2.66
C PRO A 153 -6.93 7.32 -2.96
N ASN A 154 -6.65 7.94 -4.12
CA ASN A 154 -5.28 8.25 -4.53
C ASN A 154 -4.63 9.31 -3.62
N ALA A 155 -3.46 9.05 -3.14
CA ALA A 155 -2.64 10.03 -2.43
C ALA A 155 -1.54 10.58 -3.38
N PRO A 156 -1.42 11.93 -3.60
CA PRO A 156 -1.97 12.98 -2.74
C PRO A 156 -3.28 13.62 -3.25
N THR A 157 -3.87 13.16 -4.34
CA THR A 157 -4.98 13.86 -5.00
C THR A 157 -6.31 13.79 -4.23
N GLY A 158 -6.49 12.74 -3.42
CA GLY A 158 -7.74 12.45 -2.72
C GLY A 158 -8.85 11.91 -3.63
N CYS A 159 -8.58 11.70 -4.91
CA CYS A 159 -9.54 11.19 -5.87
C CYS A 159 -9.73 9.68 -5.71
N ALA A 160 -10.98 9.21 -5.73
CA ALA A 160 -11.32 7.80 -5.64
C ALA A 160 -11.86 7.28 -6.98
N LEU A 161 -11.39 6.08 -7.37
CA LEU A 161 -11.92 5.33 -8.50
C LEU A 161 -13.04 4.43 -8.01
N GLY A 162 -14.23 4.52 -8.62
CA GLY A 162 -15.37 3.69 -8.23
C GLY A 162 -15.21 2.22 -8.64
N LEU A 163 -15.89 1.30 -7.94
CA LEU A 163 -15.81 -0.16 -8.16
C LEU A 163 -16.02 -0.58 -9.61
N ALA A 164 -16.99 0.01 -10.30
CA ALA A 164 -17.24 -0.32 -11.72
C ALA A 164 -16.06 0.00 -12.63
N ALA A 165 -15.28 1.03 -12.31
CA ALA A 165 -14.07 1.37 -13.05
C ALA A 165 -12.91 0.43 -12.70
N ILE A 166 -12.76 0.07 -11.43
CA ILE A 166 -11.79 -0.95 -10.98
C ILE A 166 -12.10 -2.29 -11.66
N GLU A 167 -13.37 -2.67 -11.72
CA GLU A 167 -13.78 -3.92 -12.36
C GLU A 167 -13.45 -3.94 -13.87
N ARG A 168 -13.68 -2.82 -14.59
CA ARG A 168 -13.25 -2.71 -15.99
C ARG A 168 -11.74 -2.85 -16.16
N LEU A 169 -10.97 -2.27 -15.23
CA LEU A 169 -9.50 -2.38 -15.22
C LEU A 169 -9.05 -3.83 -15.02
N LEU A 170 -9.67 -4.58 -14.10
CA LEU A 170 -9.43 -6.00 -13.90
C LEU A 170 -9.76 -6.82 -15.14
N GLN A 171 -10.92 -6.58 -15.75
CA GLN A 171 -11.36 -7.27 -16.97
C GLN A 171 -10.44 -7.02 -18.16
N ALA A 172 -9.88 -5.83 -18.28
CA ALA A 172 -8.92 -5.48 -19.32
C ALA A 172 -7.52 -6.07 -19.11
N ASN A 173 -7.22 -6.57 -17.89
CA ASN A 173 -5.90 -7.06 -17.50
C ASN A 173 -5.98 -8.44 -16.80
N PRO A 174 -6.57 -9.47 -17.41
CA PRO A 174 -6.86 -10.75 -16.75
C PRO A 174 -5.60 -11.54 -16.33
N ASP A 175 -4.45 -11.25 -16.92
CA ASP A 175 -3.19 -11.93 -16.68
C ASP A 175 -2.20 -11.07 -15.85
N ALA A 176 -2.66 -9.95 -15.31
CA ALA A 176 -1.82 -9.03 -14.54
C ALA A 176 -2.35 -8.86 -13.10
N VAL A 177 -1.44 -8.77 -12.14
CA VAL A 177 -1.81 -8.40 -10.77
C VAL A 177 -2.23 -6.93 -10.75
N VAL A 178 -3.40 -6.66 -10.19
CA VAL A 178 -3.87 -5.30 -9.88
C VAL A 178 -3.89 -5.13 -8.37
N LEU A 179 -3.02 -4.28 -7.85
CA LEU A 179 -2.94 -3.95 -6.43
C LEU A 179 -3.63 -2.60 -6.19
N VAL A 180 -4.72 -2.63 -5.43
CA VAL A 180 -5.44 -1.42 -4.99
C VAL A 180 -4.98 -1.11 -3.58
N ASP A 181 -4.23 -0.03 -3.41
CA ASP A 181 -3.72 0.40 -2.10
C ASP A 181 -4.80 1.23 -1.39
N GLU A 182 -5.46 0.61 -0.44
CA GLU A 182 -6.60 1.20 0.28
C GLU A 182 -6.21 1.78 1.65
N ALA A 183 -5.00 2.32 1.80
CA ALA A 183 -4.54 2.92 3.05
C ALA A 183 -5.51 3.99 3.61
N TYR A 184 -6.32 4.61 2.77
CA TYR A 184 -7.24 5.69 3.14
C TYR A 184 -8.71 5.39 2.86
N ILE A 185 -9.09 4.15 2.57
CA ILE A 185 -10.47 3.80 2.19
C ILE A 185 -11.49 4.11 3.29
N ASP A 186 -11.09 4.03 4.56
CA ASP A 186 -11.96 4.32 5.70
C ASP A 186 -12.39 5.80 5.78
N PHE A 187 -11.76 6.69 5.03
CA PHE A 187 -12.10 8.12 4.99
C PHE A 187 -13.08 8.48 3.85
N GLY A 188 -13.49 7.51 3.05
CA GLY A 188 -14.49 7.65 1.98
C GLY A 188 -14.13 6.87 0.73
N GLY A 189 -15.14 6.30 0.11
CA GLY A 189 -15.02 5.45 -1.07
C GLY A 189 -15.64 4.08 -0.86
N GLU A 190 -15.56 3.24 -1.90
CA GLU A 190 -15.97 1.84 -1.87
C GLU A 190 -14.73 0.95 -1.96
N THR A 191 -14.60 0.02 -0.99
CA THR A 191 -13.49 -0.93 -1.00
C THR A 191 -13.60 -1.94 -2.14
N ALA A 192 -12.49 -2.21 -2.80
CA ALA A 192 -12.40 -3.23 -3.85
C ALA A 192 -12.41 -4.67 -3.31
N ILE A 193 -12.49 -4.88 -2.00
CA ILE A 193 -12.43 -6.20 -1.38
C ILE A 193 -13.53 -7.15 -1.91
N SER A 194 -14.68 -6.61 -2.28
CA SER A 194 -15.78 -7.37 -2.88
C SER A 194 -15.42 -8.01 -4.23
N LEU A 195 -14.37 -7.53 -4.88
CA LEU A 195 -13.87 -8.06 -6.16
C LEU A 195 -12.85 -9.19 -5.99
N VAL A 196 -12.22 -9.33 -4.81
CA VAL A 196 -11.17 -10.33 -4.53
C VAL A 196 -11.64 -11.78 -4.74
N GLY A 197 -12.92 -12.07 -4.52
CA GLY A 197 -13.47 -13.40 -4.74
C GLY A 197 -13.93 -13.67 -6.19
N LYS A 198 -13.87 -12.64 -7.04
CA LYS A 198 -14.38 -12.70 -8.42
C LYS A 198 -13.25 -12.69 -9.47
N TYR A 199 -12.13 -12.10 -9.13
CA TYR A 199 -10.97 -11.93 -10.02
C TYR A 199 -9.69 -12.52 -9.45
#